data_b9af0d7d5dce1d5ccf1a2014e04e3cfc
#
_entry.id   b9af0d7d5dce1d5ccf1a2014e04e3cfc
#
_cell.length_a   1.000
_cell.length_b   1.000
_cell.length_c   1.000
_cell.angle_alpha   90.00
_cell.angle_beta   90.00
_cell.angle_gamma   90.00
#
_symmetry.space_group_name_H-M   'P 1'
#
loop_
_entity.id
_entity.type
_entity.pdbx_description
1 polymer ?
#
loop_
_entity_poly.entity_id
_entity_poly.type
_entity_poly.pdbx_seq_one_letter_code
_entity_poly.pdbx_strand_id
1 'polypeptide(L)'
;KIALMYRKLTIVIIAFTLTCCNDKSDFIENVNVNEFIDLSLPKYSEIIQNGSSIFIDGGVEGIIIYHSIGNEYRVYDRNCSYEPSLNCAAIDSVNSGIAYCGCCPSAFSIFNSGEAINAPALLPLKQYNWSLNNSIMRIFN
;
A
#
# COMPACT_ATOMS: atom_id res chain seq x y z
N LYS A 1 40.92 -40.12 -14.61
CA LYS A 1 39.84 -39.65 -15.51
C LYS A 1 38.51 -39.48 -14.76
N ILE A 2 38.12 -40.42 -13.90
CA ILE A 2 36.86 -40.40 -13.13
C ILE A 2 36.81 -39.21 -12.15
N ALA A 3 37.87 -38.92 -11.39
CA ALA A 3 37.94 -37.82 -10.44
C ALA A 3 37.81 -36.44 -11.10
N LEU A 4 38.34 -36.30 -12.32
CA LEU A 4 38.20 -35.06 -13.09
C LEU A 4 36.78 -34.83 -13.61
N MET A 5 36.07 -35.91 -13.88
CA MET A 5 34.68 -35.89 -14.31
C MET A 5 33.74 -35.48 -13.16
N TYR A 6 33.94 -35.99 -11.94
CA TYR A 6 33.19 -35.58 -10.74
C TYR A 6 33.45 -34.13 -10.37
N ARG A 7 34.70 -33.64 -10.51
CA ARG A 7 35.05 -32.23 -10.24
C ARG A 7 34.38 -31.25 -11.20
N LYS A 8 34.21 -31.63 -12.46
CA LYS A 8 33.44 -30.83 -13.43
C LYS A 8 31.93 -30.88 -13.18
N LEU A 9 31.40 -32.04 -12.78
CA LEU A 9 29.99 -32.21 -12.46
C LEU A 9 29.60 -31.41 -11.19
N THR A 10 30.42 -31.39 -10.15
CA THR A 10 30.18 -30.58 -8.94
C THR A 10 30.21 -29.09 -9.22
N ILE A 11 31.09 -28.61 -10.12
CA ILE A 11 31.13 -27.19 -10.50
C ILE A 11 29.85 -26.77 -11.26
N VAL A 12 29.32 -27.64 -12.13
CA VAL A 12 28.09 -27.39 -12.87
C VAL A 12 26.86 -27.34 -11.95
N ILE A 13 26.82 -28.23 -10.95
CA ILE A 13 25.71 -28.27 -9.96
C ILE A 13 25.74 -27.01 -9.08
N ILE A 14 26.91 -26.54 -8.64
CA ILE A 14 27.05 -25.31 -7.84
C ILE A 14 26.69 -24.07 -8.66
N ALA A 15 26.99 -24.02 -9.95
CA ALA A 15 26.61 -22.90 -10.82
C ALA A 15 25.10 -22.80 -11.05
N PHE A 16 24.37 -23.92 -10.95
CA PHE A 16 22.91 -23.91 -11.16
C PHE A 16 22.10 -23.44 -9.93
N THR A 17 22.72 -23.42 -8.75
CA THR A 17 22.06 -22.97 -7.51
C THR A 17 22.10 -21.45 -7.29
N LEU A 18 22.77 -20.68 -8.17
CA LEU A 18 22.91 -19.22 -8.07
C LEU A 18 21.87 -18.46 -8.92
N THR A 19 20.83 -19.12 -9.44
CA THR A 19 19.69 -18.41 -9.98
C THR A 19 18.89 -17.83 -8.81
N CYS A 20 19.37 -16.70 -8.28
CA CYS A 20 18.65 -15.88 -7.35
C CYS A 20 17.37 -15.42 -8.03
N CYS A 21 16.22 -15.71 -7.43
CA CYS A 21 14.96 -15.09 -7.78
C CYS A 21 15.17 -13.58 -7.78
N ASN A 22 14.95 -12.95 -8.92
CA ASN A 22 14.81 -11.49 -8.99
C ASN A 22 13.39 -11.18 -8.55
N ASP A 23 13.16 -11.18 -7.23
CA ASP A 23 11.93 -10.69 -6.66
C ASP A 23 11.84 -9.21 -7.04
N LYS A 24 11.13 -8.91 -8.12
CA LYS A 24 10.54 -7.59 -8.29
C LYS A 24 9.66 -7.42 -7.07
N SER A 25 10.07 -6.59 -6.13
CA SER A 25 9.19 -6.16 -5.06
C SER A 25 8.06 -5.36 -5.73
N ASP A 26 6.94 -5.99 -6.00
CA ASP A 26 5.71 -5.36 -6.49
C ASP A 26 5.08 -4.51 -5.38
N PHE A 27 5.91 -3.79 -4.64
CA PHE A 27 5.45 -2.85 -3.64
C PHE A 27 5.20 -1.48 -4.29
N ILE A 28 4.23 -0.78 -3.75
CA ILE A 28 3.82 0.56 -4.21
C ILE A 28 5.01 1.51 -4.27
N GLU A 29 5.17 2.22 -5.39
CA GLU A 29 6.27 3.14 -5.64
C GLU A 29 6.45 4.17 -4.51
N ASN A 30 7.69 4.53 -4.21
CA ASN A 30 7.99 5.53 -3.21
C ASN A 30 8.06 6.93 -3.83
N VAL A 31 6.91 7.57 -3.97
CA VAL A 31 6.82 8.98 -4.38
C VAL A 31 6.94 9.91 -3.18
N ASN A 32 7.47 11.11 -3.38
CA ASN A 32 7.54 12.12 -2.31
C ASN A 32 6.14 12.70 -2.06
N VAL A 33 5.67 12.59 -0.82
CA VAL A 33 4.38 13.14 -0.37
C VAL A 33 4.60 14.19 0.71
N ASN A 34 4.00 15.37 0.53
CA ASN A 34 3.96 16.43 1.54
C ASN A 34 2.72 17.30 1.28
N GLU A 35 1.56 16.74 1.60
CA GLU A 35 0.27 17.35 1.37
C GLU A 35 -0.27 18.04 2.62
N PHE A 36 -0.98 19.16 2.44
CA PHE A 36 -1.64 19.90 3.51
C PHE A 36 -3.12 20.03 3.17
N ILE A 37 -3.98 19.60 4.08
CA ILE A 37 -5.43 19.70 3.93
C ILE A 37 -6.06 20.33 5.17
N ASP A 38 -7.05 21.19 4.95
CA ASP A 38 -7.84 21.76 6.04
C ASP A 38 -9.15 20.97 6.19
N LEU A 39 -9.20 20.14 7.23
CA LEU A 39 -10.34 19.29 7.54
C LEU A 39 -11.59 20.06 7.94
N SER A 40 -11.51 21.38 8.21
CA SER A 40 -12.66 22.22 8.50
C SER A 40 -13.47 22.62 7.26
N LEU A 41 -12.92 22.37 6.07
CA LEU A 41 -13.60 22.69 4.82
C LEU A 41 -14.80 21.76 4.59
N PRO A 42 -15.93 22.28 4.08
CA PRO A 42 -17.15 21.49 3.86
C PRO A 42 -16.95 20.24 3.00
N LYS A 43 -16.02 20.28 2.05
CA LYS A 43 -15.70 19.13 1.17
C LYS A 43 -15.15 17.93 1.92
N TYR A 44 -14.67 18.12 3.14
CA TYR A 44 -14.10 17.06 3.99
C TYR A 44 -15.02 16.74 5.18
N SER A 45 -16.26 17.22 5.19
CA SER A 45 -17.20 17.01 6.31
C SER A 45 -17.47 15.53 6.64
N GLU A 46 -17.33 14.65 5.66
CA GLU A 46 -17.52 13.20 5.87
C GLU A 46 -16.48 12.60 6.81
N ILE A 47 -15.25 13.15 6.86
CA ILE A 47 -14.18 12.61 7.71
C ILE A 47 -14.37 12.92 9.20
N ILE A 48 -15.35 13.74 9.57
CA ILE A 48 -15.64 14.09 10.97
C ILE A 48 -16.14 12.87 11.76
N GLN A 49 -16.82 11.93 11.09
CA GLN A 49 -17.38 10.76 11.74
C GLN A 49 -16.31 9.64 11.88
N ASN A 50 -16.23 9.05 13.07
CA ASN A 50 -15.41 7.86 13.27
C ASN A 50 -15.86 6.72 12.35
N GLY A 51 -14.90 6.05 11.74
CA GLY A 51 -15.15 4.97 10.78
C GLY A 51 -15.38 5.45 9.35
N SER A 52 -15.40 6.76 9.10
CA SER A 52 -15.49 7.32 7.75
C SER A 52 -14.13 7.41 7.07
N SER A 53 -14.16 7.57 5.75
CA SER A 53 -12.97 7.78 4.94
C SER A 53 -13.24 8.76 3.82
N ILE A 54 -12.19 9.44 3.39
CA ILE A 54 -12.21 10.30 2.21
C ILE A 54 -11.02 9.97 1.31
N PHE A 55 -11.16 10.29 0.03
CA PHE A 55 -10.09 10.24 -0.96
C PHE A 55 -9.63 11.66 -1.29
N ILE A 56 -8.33 11.85 -1.39
CA ILE A 56 -7.70 13.09 -1.84
C ILE A 56 -6.66 12.80 -2.90
N ASP A 57 -6.27 13.81 -3.65
CA ASP A 57 -5.16 13.72 -4.60
C ASP A 57 -3.83 13.61 -3.87
N GLY A 58 -2.82 13.03 -4.51
CA GLY A 58 -1.47 12.82 -3.99
C GLY A 58 -1.07 11.34 -4.01
N GLY A 59 0.15 11.04 -3.56
CA GLY A 59 0.66 9.67 -3.62
C GLY A 59 0.82 9.15 -5.04
N VAL A 60 0.69 7.83 -5.22
CA VAL A 60 0.76 7.18 -6.54
C VAL A 60 -0.60 7.23 -7.24
N GLU A 61 -1.67 6.76 -6.60
CA GLU A 61 -3.03 6.70 -7.14
C GLU A 61 -4.05 7.51 -6.31
N GLY A 62 -3.58 8.47 -5.52
CA GLY A 62 -4.36 9.21 -4.54
C GLY A 62 -4.08 8.74 -3.13
N ILE A 63 -4.70 9.38 -2.15
CA ILE A 63 -4.53 9.10 -0.73
C ILE A 63 -5.89 8.82 -0.10
N ILE A 64 -5.95 7.78 0.72
CA ILE A 64 -7.08 7.45 1.60
C ILE A 64 -6.78 8.03 2.97
N ILE A 65 -7.70 8.80 3.51
CA ILE A 65 -7.70 9.20 4.92
C ILE A 65 -8.86 8.49 5.60
N TYR A 66 -8.58 7.71 6.61
CA TYR A 66 -9.58 7.01 7.42
C TYR A 66 -9.55 7.57 8.83
N HIS A 67 -10.71 7.99 9.34
CA HIS A 67 -10.88 8.46 10.70
C HIS A 67 -11.20 7.27 11.60
N SER A 68 -10.26 6.89 12.44
CA SER A 68 -10.43 5.82 13.42
C SER A 68 -11.20 6.31 14.64
N ILE A 69 -10.93 5.81 15.82
CA ILE A 69 -11.60 6.22 17.07
C ILE A 69 -10.91 7.45 17.66
N GLY A 70 -11.68 8.42 18.12
CA GLY A 70 -11.15 9.64 18.72
C GLY A 70 -10.53 10.58 17.69
N ASN A 71 -9.30 11.00 17.90
CA ASN A 71 -8.54 11.86 16.98
C ASN A 71 -7.47 11.07 16.20
N GLU A 72 -7.65 9.77 16.06
CA GLU A 72 -6.73 8.90 15.35
C GLU A 72 -7.11 8.80 13.87
N TYR A 73 -6.13 9.02 13.01
CA TYR A 73 -6.28 8.86 11.57
C TYR A 73 -5.33 7.78 11.04
N ARG A 74 -5.75 7.15 9.97
CA ARG A 74 -4.93 6.24 9.18
C ARG A 74 -4.87 6.77 7.76
N VAL A 75 -3.69 6.84 7.20
CA VAL A 75 -3.47 7.44 5.89
C VAL A 75 -2.69 6.48 5.01
N TYR A 76 -3.25 6.16 3.84
CA TYR A 76 -2.68 5.18 2.92
C TYR A 76 -2.64 5.71 1.50
N ASP A 77 -1.72 5.19 0.69
CA ASP A 77 -1.83 5.32 -0.76
C ASP A 77 -3.04 4.51 -1.26
N ARG A 78 -3.74 5.03 -2.25
CA ARG A 78 -4.83 4.32 -2.93
C ARG A 78 -4.33 3.24 -3.89
N ASN A 79 -3.04 3.22 -4.22
CA ASN A 79 -2.49 2.21 -5.09
C ASN A 79 -2.61 0.83 -4.45
N CYS A 80 -3.17 -0.12 -5.20
CA CYS A 80 -3.31 -1.51 -4.75
C CYS A 80 -1.94 -2.19 -4.72
N SER A 81 -1.61 -2.89 -3.64
CA SER A 81 -0.32 -3.59 -3.51
C SER A 81 -0.21 -4.87 -4.37
N TYR A 82 -1.30 -5.29 -5.01
CA TYR A 82 -1.27 -6.34 -6.03
C TYR A 82 -1.15 -5.71 -7.42
N GLU A 83 -0.06 -6.04 -8.13
CA GLU A 83 0.26 -5.50 -9.47
C GLU A 83 0.11 -3.97 -9.54
N PRO A 84 0.84 -3.21 -8.69
CA PRO A 84 0.64 -1.78 -8.50
C PRO A 84 0.92 -0.93 -9.76
N SER A 85 1.59 -1.50 -10.76
CA SER A 85 1.87 -0.85 -12.04
C SER A 85 0.70 -0.85 -13.03
N LEU A 86 -0.39 -1.55 -12.73
CA LEU A 86 -1.57 -1.55 -13.59
C LEU A 86 -2.36 -0.25 -13.43
N ASN A 87 -2.82 0.33 -14.53
CA ASN A 87 -3.60 1.58 -14.54
C ASN A 87 -4.91 1.53 -13.72
N CYS A 88 -5.41 0.35 -13.41
CA CYS A 88 -6.61 0.14 -12.62
C CYS A 88 -6.30 -0.27 -11.17
N ALA A 89 -5.01 -0.41 -10.80
CA ALA A 89 -4.61 -0.89 -9.47
C ALA A 89 -4.80 0.17 -8.39
N ALA A 90 -6.03 0.65 -8.23
CA ALA A 90 -6.40 1.63 -7.22
C ALA A 90 -7.53 1.11 -6.33
N ILE A 91 -7.54 1.54 -5.09
CA ILE A 91 -8.69 1.38 -4.20
C ILE A 91 -9.82 2.26 -4.73
N ASP A 92 -10.94 1.66 -5.06
CA ASP A 92 -12.12 2.36 -5.60
C ASP A 92 -13.17 2.68 -4.54
N SER A 93 -13.23 1.88 -3.49
CA SER A 93 -14.24 2.04 -2.44
C SER A 93 -13.72 1.62 -1.05
N VAL A 94 -14.33 2.22 -0.04
CA VAL A 94 -14.12 1.86 1.37
C VAL A 94 -15.48 1.66 2.03
N ASN A 95 -15.65 0.53 2.70
CA ASN A 95 -16.84 0.24 3.49
C ASN A 95 -16.46 -0.36 4.84
N SER A 96 -16.94 0.26 5.92
CA SER A 96 -16.72 -0.21 7.30
C SER A 96 -15.24 -0.47 7.63
N GLY A 97 -14.32 0.38 7.14
CA GLY A 97 -12.89 0.24 7.36
C GLY A 97 -12.19 -0.83 6.50
N ILE A 98 -12.88 -1.37 5.50
CA ILE A 98 -12.32 -2.27 4.51
C ILE A 98 -12.24 -1.53 3.16
N ALA A 99 -11.04 -1.47 2.59
CA ALA A 99 -10.76 -0.89 1.29
C ALA A 99 -10.73 -1.98 0.22
N TYR A 100 -11.38 -1.74 -0.92
CA TYR A 100 -11.52 -2.70 -2.02
C TYR A 100 -10.78 -2.21 -3.26
N CYS A 101 -10.04 -3.11 -3.90
CA CYS A 101 -9.34 -2.82 -5.15
C CYS A 101 -10.32 -2.86 -6.32
N GLY A 102 -10.24 -1.86 -7.22
CA GLY A 102 -11.07 -1.81 -8.42
C GLY A 102 -10.68 -2.80 -9.53
N CYS A 103 -9.45 -3.31 -9.47
CA CYS A 103 -8.84 -4.16 -10.50
C CYS A 103 -8.89 -5.65 -10.18
N CYS A 104 -8.97 -6.01 -8.93
CA CYS A 104 -8.86 -7.40 -8.45
C CYS A 104 -9.68 -7.61 -7.18
N PRO A 105 -9.92 -8.87 -6.75
CA PRO A 105 -10.70 -9.13 -5.55
C PRO A 105 -9.98 -8.84 -4.23
N SER A 106 -8.80 -8.20 -4.26
CA SER A 106 -8.08 -7.85 -3.03
C SER A 106 -8.85 -6.85 -2.18
N ALA A 107 -8.83 -7.08 -0.87
CA ALA A 107 -9.40 -6.20 0.12
C ALA A 107 -8.40 -5.98 1.27
N PHE A 108 -8.46 -4.80 1.90
CA PHE A 108 -7.49 -4.36 2.89
C PHE A 108 -8.20 -3.80 4.12
N SER A 109 -7.72 -4.17 5.30
CA SER A 109 -8.21 -3.66 6.58
C SER A 109 -7.51 -2.35 6.93
N ILE A 110 -8.12 -1.20 6.58
CA ILE A 110 -7.50 0.12 6.81
C ILE A 110 -7.63 0.60 8.26
N PHE A 111 -8.47 -0.03 9.08
CA PHE A 111 -8.47 0.19 10.52
C PHE A 111 -7.33 -0.58 11.22
N ASN A 112 -6.75 -1.61 10.57
CA ASN A 112 -5.67 -2.44 11.09
C ASN A 112 -4.44 -2.43 10.16
N SER A 113 -3.76 -1.28 10.09
CA SER A 113 -2.47 -1.10 9.38
C SER A 113 -2.48 -1.39 7.87
N GLY A 114 -3.66 -1.40 7.22
CA GLY A 114 -3.76 -1.62 5.78
C GLY A 114 -3.50 -3.05 5.32
N GLU A 115 -3.54 -4.02 6.23
CA GLU A 115 -3.28 -5.43 5.92
C GLU A 115 -4.20 -5.99 4.85
N ALA A 116 -3.65 -6.77 3.92
CA ALA A 116 -4.43 -7.50 2.95
C ALA A 116 -5.22 -8.62 3.64
N ILE A 117 -6.55 -8.58 3.51
CA ILE A 117 -7.47 -9.57 4.11
C ILE A 117 -8.12 -10.48 3.08
N ASN A 118 -7.97 -10.16 1.79
CA ASN A 118 -8.40 -11.00 0.69
C ASN A 118 -7.38 -11.03 -0.43
N ALA A 119 -7.15 -12.24 -0.97
CA ALA A 119 -6.23 -12.46 -2.08
C ALA A 119 -6.73 -11.75 -3.36
N PRO A 120 -5.82 -11.47 -4.33
CA PRO A 120 -4.45 -11.95 -4.46
C PRO A 120 -3.37 -11.11 -3.75
N ALA A 121 -3.68 -9.91 -3.23
CA ALA A 121 -2.69 -9.11 -2.50
C ALA A 121 -2.15 -9.86 -1.27
N LEU A 122 -0.83 -9.80 -1.09
CA LEU A 122 -0.11 -10.38 0.05
C LEU A 122 0.55 -9.30 0.92
N LEU A 123 0.76 -8.11 0.36
CA LEU A 123 1.37 -6.98 1.04
C LEU A 123 0.30 -5.97 1.47
N PRO A 124 0.51 -5.23 2.57
CA PRO A 124 -0.42 -4.18 3.00
C PRO A 124 -0.44 -3.01 2.01
N LEU A 125 -1.39 -2.11 2.18
CA LEU A 125 -1.33 -0.79 1.56
C LEU A 125 -0.15 0.02 2.12
N LYS A 126 0.43 0.88 1.30
CA LYS A 126 1.48 1.80 1.74
C LYS A 126 0.88 2.86 2.67
N GLN A 127 1.40 2.93 3.90
CA GLN A 127 0.97 3.89 4.89
C GLN A 127 1.83 5.15 4.85
N TYR A 128 1.19 6.32 5.02
CA TYR A 128 1.83 7.62 5.17
C TYR A 128 1.81 8.08 6.62
N ASN A 129 2.79 8.90 6.98
CA ASN A 129 2.78 9.64 8.24
C ASN A 129 1.82 10.83 8.14
N TRP A 130 1.30 11.24 9.27
CA TRP A 130 0.48 12.43 9.36
C TRP A 130 0.70 13.19 10.66
N SER A 131 0.36 14.46 10.66
CA SER A 131 0.26 15.29 11.85
C SER A 131 -0.94 16.22 11.71
N LEU A 132 -1.64 16.47 12.81
CA LEU A 132 -2.81 17.37 12.84
C LEU A 132 -2.52 18.54 13.77
N ASN A 133 -2.64 19.76 13.26
CA ASN A 133 -2.54 20.98 14.05
C ASN A 133 -3.81 21.81 13.82
N ASN A 134 -4.65 21.90 14.86
CA ASN A 134 -6.02 22.39 14.75
C ASN A 134 -6.80 21.59 13.71
N SER A 135 -7.18 22.23 12.59
CA SER A 135 -7.86 21.60 11.46
C SER A 135 -6.95 21.23 10.28
N ILE A 136 -5.68 21.65 10.32
CA ILE A 136 -4.74 21.40 9.23
C ILE A 136 -4.04 20.07 9.46
N MET A 137 -4.31 19.12 8.58
CA MET A 137 -3.60 17.85 8.52
C MET A 137 -2.47 17.95 7.50
N ARG A 138 -1.27 17.59 7.93
CA ARG A 138 -0.11 17.37 7.06
C ARG A 138 0.09 15.88 6.88
N ILE A 139 0.25 15.43 5.63
CA ILE A 139 0.51 14.05 5.24
C ILE A 139 1.88 14.02 4.58
N PHE A 140 2.73 13.07 4.98
CA PHE A 140 4.11 13.01 4.49
C PHE A 140 4.69 11.60 4.61
N ASN A 141 5.80 11.34 3.90
CA ASN A 141 6.61 10.13 4.02
C ASN A 141 8.06 10.42 4.38
#